data_64c21b0662f3ff8530b1b581ad3173ba
#
_entry.id   64c21b0662f3ff8530b1b581ad3173ba
#
_cell.length_a   1.000
_cell.length_b   1.000
_cell.length_c   1.000
_cell.angle_alpha   90.00
_cell.angle_beta   90.00
_cell.angle_gamma   90.00
#
_symmetry.space_group_name_H-M   'P 1'
#
loop_
_entity.id
_entity.type
_entity.pdbx_description
1 polymer ?
#
loop_
_entity_poly.entity_id
_entity_poly.type
_entity_poly.pdbx_seq_one_letter_code
_entity_poly.pdbx_strand_id
1 'polypeptide(L)'
;MKVNFKKILTILCLLFASSTISIAQDSTYWDKVIDAIIIVESEGNTKAKNGLCVGPMQIAPILVAECNLILKIKKSKFRYTLKDRYNLKKSKEMFLLFQSKYNPEGNVEKAIRSWNGGPKYKKTKTERYYRKVMAKM
;
A
#
# COMPACT_ATOMS: atom_id res chain seq x y z
N MET A 1 6.16 -12.68 50.66
CA MET A 1 6.21 -11.43 49.88
C MET A 1 4.89 -11.28 49.12
N LYS A 2 4.00 -10.39 49.56
CA LYS A 2 2.69 -10.16 48.91
C LYS A 2 2.90 -9.24 47.72
N VAL A 3 2.84 -9.78 46.50
CA VAL A 3 2.92 -8.98 45.28
C VAL A 3 1.63 -8.18 45.12
N ASN A 4 1.76 -6.85 45.09
CA ASN A 4 0.63 -5.92 45.09
C ASN A 4 0.00 -5.89 43.65
N PHE A 5 -1.10 -6.63 43.47
CA PHE A 5 -1.79 -6.85 42.19
C PHE A 5 -2.22 -5.55 41.51
N LYS A 6 -2.45 -4.45 42.25
CA LYS A 6 -2.78 -3.14 41.68
C LYS A 6 -1.62 -2.48 40.95
N LYS A 7 -0.37 -2.70 41.37
CA LYS A 7 0.81 -2.16 40.67
C LYS A 7 1.12 -2.89 39.33
N ILE A 8 0.81 -4.19 39.26
CA ILE A 8 0.97 -4.98 38.01
C ILE A 8 -0.04 -4.55 36.97
N LEU A 9 -1.27 -4.24 37.36
CA LEU A 9 -2.32 -3.78 36.41
C LEU A 9 -2.00 -2.41 35.81
N THR A 10 -1.39 -1.49 36.58
CA THR A 10 -1.01 -0.14 36.11
C THR A 10 0.18 -0.20 35.10
N ILE A 11 1.13 -1.13 35.29
CA ILE A 11 2.26 -1.33 34.38
C ILE A 11 1.79 -1.99 33.07
N LEU A 12 0.80 -2.88 33.12
CA LEU A 12 0.25 -3.54 31.94
C LEU A 12 -0.53 -2.57 31.04
N CYS A 13 -1.24 -1.58 31.63
CA CYS A 13 -1.94 -0.54 30.85
C CYS A 13 -0.99 0.44 30.15
N LEU A 14 0.21 0.69 30.69
CA LEU A 14 1.20 1.58 30.08
C LEU A 14 1.92 0.97 28.88
N LEU A 15 1.99 -0.38 28.80
CA LEU A 15 2.61 -1.08 27.67
C LEU A 15 1.70 -1.18 26.44
N PHE A 16 0.38 -1.01 26.58
CA PHE A 16 -0.56 -1.01 25.45
C PHE A 16 -0.76 0.35 24.78
N ALA A 17 -0.32 1.45 25.42
CA ALA A 17 -0.48 2.80 24.85
C ALA A 17 0.56 3.16 23.78
N SER A 18 1.64 2.36 23.63
CA SER A 18 2.74 2.68 22.71
C SER A 18 2.55 2.16 21.29
N SER A 19 1.61 1.24 21.05
CA SER A 19 1.42 0.60 19.74
C SER A 19 0.43 1.31 18.81
N THR A 20 -0.36 2.25 19.31
CA THR A 20 -1.38 2.95 18.51
C THR A 20 -0.83 4.15 17.73
N ILE A 21 0.30 4.73 18.15
CA ILE A 21 0.90 5.91 17.51
C ILE A 21 1.60 5.52 16.20
N SER A 22 2.18 4.33 16.13
CA SER A 22 2.92 3.86 14.93
C SER A 22 2.00 3.60 13.73
N ILE A 23 0.78 3.10 13.95
CA ILE A 23 -0.16 2.75 12.87
C ILE A 23 -0.77 4.00 12.23
N ALA A 24 -1.05 5.05 13.00
CA ALA A 24 -1.63 6.29 12.48
C ALA A 24 -0.62 7.12 11.67
N GLN A 25 0.65 7.10 12.06
CA GLN A 25 1.72 7.84 11.37
C GLN A 25 2.10 7.15 10.05
N ASP A 26 2.03 5.83 9.98
CA ASP A 26 2.30 5.04 8.78
C ASP A 26 1.21 5.20 7.72
N SER A 27 -0.06 5.28 8.10
CA SER A 27 -1.17 5.51 7.16
C SER A 27 -1.09 6.88 6.48
N THR A 28 -0.79 7.94 7.22
CA THR A 28 -0.67 9.31 6.67
C THR A 28 0.50 9.46 5.70
N TYR A 29 1.59 8.72 5.91
CA TYR A 29 2.75 8.74 5.04
C TYR A 29 2.46 8.10 3.67
N TRP A 30 1.83 6.92 3.66
CA TRP A 30 1.43 6.25 2.43
C TRP A 30 0.34 6.99 1.68
N ASP A 31 -0.54 7.72 2.37
CA ASP A 31 -1.62 8.47 1.71
C ASP A 31 -1.07 9.50 0.72
N LYS A 32 -0.02 10.24 1.06
CA LYS A 32 0.62 11.21 0.14
C LYS A 32 1.19 10.53 -1.11
N VAL A 33 1.88 9.41 -0.94
CA VAL A 33 2.45 8.64 -2.06
C VAL A 33 1.35 8.10 -2.96
N ILE A 34 0.32 7.50 -2.35
CA ILE A 34 -0.81 6.92 -3.08
C ILE A 34 -1.59 8.00 -3.84
N ASP A 35 -1.86 9.14 -3.21
CA ASP A 35 -2.59 10.24 -3.83
C ASP A 35 -1.80 10.85 -5.01
N ALA A 36 -0.48 11.00 -4.88
CA ALA A 36 0.39 11.41 -5.97
C ALA A 36 0.39 10.39 -7.14
N ILE A 37 0.43 9.10 -6.85
CA ILE A 37 0.29 8.03 -7.85
C ILE A 37 -1.05 8.13 -8.56
N ILE A 38 -2.16 8.28 -7.84
CA ILE A 38 -3.50 8.41 -8.42
C ILE A 38 -3.59 9.60 -9.38
N ILE A 39 -3.01 10.74 -9.01
CA ILE A 39 -2.98 11.93 -9.87
C ILE A 39 -2.22 11.63 -11.16
N VAL A 40 -1.07 10.97 -11.09
CA VAL A 40 -0.23 10.65 -12.25
C VAL A 40 -0.88 9.58 -13.15
N GLU A 41 -1.55 8.59 -12.57
CA GLU A 41 -2.16 7.48 -13.30
C GLU A 41 -3.48 7.83 -14.00
N SER A 42 -4.32 8.64 -13.37
CA SER A 42 -5.68 8.85 -13.85
C SER A 42 -6.32 10.20 -13.53
N GLU A 43 -5.60 11.10 -12.85
CA GLU A 43 -6.17 12.33 -12.27
C GLU A 43 -7.39 12.05 -11.35
N GLY A 44 -7.42 10.87 -10.73
CA GLY A 44 -8.52 10.42 -9.87
C GLY A 44 -9.71 9.78 -10.60
N ASN A 45 -9.63 9.61 -11.93
CA ASN A 45 -10.70 8.99 -12.70
C ASN A 45 -10.81 7.48 -12.44
N THR A 46 -11.85 7.08 -11.68
CA THR A 46 -12.08 5.67 -11.35
C THR A 46 -12.44 4.80 -12.55
N LYS A 47 -12.87 5.40 -13.68
CA LYS A 47 -13.21 4.70 -14.92
C LYS A 47 -12.10 4.74 -15.96
N ALA A 48 -10.93 5.29 -15.63
CA ALA A 48 -9.80 5.38 -16.56
C ALA A 48 -9.39 4.01 -17.10
N LYS A 49 -9.04 3.97 -18.39
CA LYS A 49 -8.57 2.78 -19.09
C LYS A 49 -7.38 3.13 -19.99
N ASN A 50 -6.32 2.34 -19.87
CA ASN A 50 -5.18 2.38 -20.78
C ASN A 50 -4.70 0.94 -21.03
N GLY A 51 -5.13 0.37 -22.15
CA GLY A 51 -4.91 -1.04 -22.46
C GLY A 51 -5.51 -1.95 -21.38
N LEU A 52 -4.68 -2.79 -20.76
CA LEU A 52 -5.09 -3.70 -19.69
C LEU A 52 -5.14 -3.04 -18.30
N CYS A 53 -4.58 -1.84 -18.16
CA CYS A 53 -4.56 -1.08 -16.92
C CYS A 53 -5.85 -0.26 -16.77
N VAL A 54 -6.50 -0.36 -15.62
CA VAL A 54 -7.78 0.33 -15.38
C VAL A 54 -7.88 0.91 -13.99
N GLY A 55 -8.82 1.85 -13.84
CA GLY A 55 -9.20 2.46 -12.58
C GLY A 55 -8.24 3.55 -12.10
N PRO A 56 -8.44 4.07 -10.87
CA PRO A 56 -7.75 5.26 -10.38
C PRO A 56 -6.24 5.08 -10.26
N MET A 57 -5.77 3.86 -10.08
CA MET A 57 -4.35 3.53 -9.94
C MET A 57 -3.80 2.70 -11.11
N GLN A 58 -4.55 2.61 -12.22
CA GLN A 58 -4.15 1.91 -13.45
C GLN A 58 -3.64 0.49 -13.21
N ILE A 59 -4.43 -0.31 -12.49
CA ILE A 59 -4.06 -1.67 -12.09
C ILE A 59 -4.25 -2.65 -13.24
N ALA A 60 -3.20 -3.40 -13.58
CA ALA A 60 -3.25 -4.51 -14.53
C ALA A 60 -3.80 -5.80 -13.88
N PRO A 61 -4.37 -6.74 -14.66
CA PRO A 61 -4.87 -8.03 -14.13
C PRO A 61 -3.82 -8.83 -13.37
N ILE A 62 -2.56 -8.75 -13.79
CA ILE A 62 -1.46 -9.47 -13.14
C ILE A 62 -1.23 -9.01 -11.70
N LEU A 63 -1.47 -7.73 -11.38
CA LEU A 63 -1.37 -7.25 -10.00
C LEU A 63 -2.48 -7.81 -9.12
N VAL A 64 -3.70 -7.96 -9.65
CA VAL A 64 -4.80 -8.60 -8.91
C VAL A 64 -4.46 -10.05 -8.58
N ALA A 65 -3.88 -10.79 -9.54
CA ALA A 65 -3.41 -12.15 -9.32
C ALA A 65 -2.31 -12.22 -8.26
N GLU A 66 -1.36 -11.29 -8.30
CA GLU A 66 -0.28 -11.20 -7.31
C GLU A 66 -0.82 -10.86 -5.90
N CYS A 67 -1.74 -9.92 -5.78
CA CYS A 67 -2.41 -9.61 -4.51
C CYS A 67 -3.13 -10.83 -3.95
N ASN A 68 -3.83 -11.58 -4.79
CA ASN A 68 -4.51 -12.80 -4.38
C ASN A 68 -3.55 -13.92 -3.95
N LEU A 69 -2.37 -14.00 -4.59
CA LEU A 69 -1.32 -14.92 -4.15
C LEU A 69 -0.77 -14.53 -2.76
N ILE A 70 -0.53 -13.24 -2.53
CA ILE A 70 -0.11 -12.73 -1.22
C ILE A 70 -1.15 -13.06 -0.15
N LEU A 71 -2.43 -12.84 -0.44
CA LEU A 71 -3.52 -13.17 0.47
C LEU A 71 -3.59 -14.67 0.77
N LYS A 72 -3.36 -15.52 -0.24
CA LYS A 72 -3.31 -16.97 -0.06
C LYS A 72 -2.17 -17.38 0.88
N ILE A 73 -0.98 -16.81 0.71
CA ILE A 73 0.18 -17.06 1.58
C ILE A 73 -0.13 -16.62 3.03
N LYS A 74 -0.84 -15.49 3.19
CA LYS A 74 -1.31 -14.99 4.49
C LYS A 74 -2.51 -15.77 5.05
N LYS A 75 -2.95 -16.84 4.40
CA LYS A 75 -4.11 -17.65 4.79
C LYS A 75 -5.44 -16.87 4.88
N SER A 76 -5.55 -15.75 4.19
CA SER A 76 -6.78 -14.98 4.08
C SER A 76 -7.79 -15.71 3.19
N LYS A 77 -9.08 -15.65 3.56
CA LYS A 77 -10.18 -16.14 2.71
C LYS A 77 -10.63 -15.12 1.66
N PHE A 78 -10.29 -13.84 1.85
CA PHE A 78 -10.64 -12.77 0.93
C PHE A 78 -9.87 -12.88 -0.39
N ARG A 79 -10.53 -12.49 -1.51
CA ARG A 79 -9.91 -12.38 -2.83
C ARG A 79 -10.41 -11.13 -3.54
N TYR A 80 -9.50 -10.41 -4.20
CA TYR A 80 -9.85 -9.34 -5.12
C TYR A 80 -10.35 -9.91 -6.44
N THR A 81 -11.28 -9.18 -7.05
CA THR A 81 -11.79 -9.43 -8.41
C THR A 81 -11.22 -8.39 -9.38
N LEU A 82 -11.33 -8.63 -10.69
CA LEU A 82 -10.93 -7.64 -11.70
C LEU A 82 -11.75 -6.35 -11.62
N LYS A 83 -12.98 -6.40 -11.12
CA LYS A 83 -13.83 -5.21 -10.90
C LYS A 83 -13.33 -4.31 -9.78
N ASP A 84 -12.63 -4.85 -8.80
CA ASP A 84 -12.11 -4.10 -7.66
C ASP A 84 -11.07 -3.04 -8.06
N ARG A 85 -10.47 -3.16 -9.25
CA ARG A 85 -9.54 -2.18 -9.82
C ARG A 85 -10.17 -0.81 -10.09
N TYR A 86 -11.47 -0.74 -10.25
CA TYR A 86 -12.22 0.51 -10.43
C TYR A 86 -12.63 1.16 -9.09
N ASN A 87 -12.51 0.44 -8.00
CA ASN A 87 -12.82 0.94 -6.66
C ASN A 87 -11.59 1.56 -6.02
N LEU A 88 -11.67 2.84 -5.66
CA LEU A 88 -10.54 3.59 -5.11
C LEU A 88 -9.99 2.95 -3.83
N LYS A 89 -10.85 2.58 -2.89
CA LYS A 89 -10.44 1.96 -1.63
C LYS A 89 -9.74 0.63 -1.89
N LYS A 90 -10.29 -0.22 -2.76
CA LYS A 90 -9.69 -1.51 -3.11
C LYS A 90 -8.36 -1.35 -3.85
N SER A 91 -8.23 -0.33 -4.68
CA SER A 91 -6.98 -0.02 -5.37
C SER A 91 -5.88 0.39 -4.39
N LYS A 92 -6.20 1.23 -3.41
CA LYS A 92 -5.29 1.60 -2.31
C LYS A 92 -4.89 0.38 -1.46
N GLU A 93 -5.85 -0.49 -1.12
CA GLU A 93 -5.59 -1.76 -0.38
C GLU A 93 -4.64 -2.68 -1.16
N MET A 94 -4.83 -2.83 -2.47
CA MET A 94 -3.93 -3.63 -3.33
C MET A 94 -2.52 -3.05 -3.39
N PHE A 95 -2.37 -1.71 -3.44
CA PHE A 95 -1.07 -1.05 -3.35
C PHE A 95 -0.37 -1.41 -2.04
N LEU A 96 -1.02 -1.21 -0.90
CA LEU A 96 -0.44 -1.50 0.41
C LEU A 96 -0.08 -2.97 0.57
N LEU A 97 -0.92 -3.88 0.08
CA LEU A 97 -0.67 -5.32 0.10
C LEU A 97 0.56 -5.68 -0.74
N PHE A 98 0.71 -5.10 -1.92
CA PHE A 98 1.88 -5.28 -2.78
C PHE A 98 3.15 -4.76 -2.08
N GLN A 99 3.10 -3.56 -1.48
CA GLN A 99 4.23 -3.00 -0.74
C GLN A 99 4.62 -3.87 0.45
N SER A 100 3.66 -4.46 1.16
CA SER A 100 3.94 -5.33 2.32
C SER A 100 4.82 -6.53 1.98
N LYS A 101 4.80 -7.01 0.73
CA LYS A 101 5.64 -8.11 0.25
C LYS A 101 6.97 -7.64 -0.34
N TYR A 102 6.92 -6.61 -1.18
CA TYR A 102 8.06 -6.24 -2.01
C TYR A 102 8.85 -5.05 -1.49
N ASN A 103 8.33 -4.35 -0.49
CA ASN A 103 8.94 -3.16 0.10
C ASN A 103 8.65 -3.07 1.63
N PRO A 104 8.97 -4.12 2.39
CA PRO A 104 8.68 -4.17 3.82
C PRO A 104 9.40 -3.08 4.62
N GLU A 105 10.49 -2.53 4.08
CA GLU A 105 11.23 -1.41 4.66
C GLU A 105 10.55 -0.04 4.49
N GLY A 106 9.46 0.05 3.69
CA GLY A 106 8.73 1.30 3.50
C GLY A 106 9.44 2.35 2.66
N ASN A 107 10.35 1.99 1.76
CA ASN A 107 11.08 2.94 0.92
C ASN A 107 10.19 3.55 -0.15
N VAL A 108 10.04 4.90 -0.17
CA VAL A 108 9.17 5.63 -1.12
C VAL A 108 9.62 5.49 -2.56
N GLU A 109 10.90 5.66 -2.85
CA GLU A 109 11.41 5.52 -4.22
C GLU A 109 11.11 4.14 -4.77
N LYS A 110 11.35 3.10 -3.96
CA LYS A 110 11.05 1.72 -4.32
C LYS A 110 9.56 1.49 -4.53
N ALA A 111 8.70 2.06 -3.70
CA ALA A 111 7.25 1.96 -3.85
C ALA A 111 6.78 2.54 -5.17
N ILE A 112 7.20 3.76 -5.51
CA ILE A 112 6.82 4.46 -6.74
C ILE A 112 7.34 3.70 -7.97
N ARG A 113 8.61 3.33 -7.97
CA ARG A 113 9.24 2.65 -9.11
C ARG A 113 8.69 1.26 -9.33
N SER A 114 8.46 0.49 -8.25
CA SER A 114 7.91 -0.87 -8.35
C SER A 114 6.44 -0.88 -8.75
N TRP A 115 5.68 0.18 -8.45
CA TRP A 115 4.31 0.32 -8.94
C TRP A 115 4.24 0.41 -10.46
N ASN A 116 5.13 1.18 -11.07
CA ASN A 116 5.20 1.34 -12.52
C ASN A 116 5.92 0.19 -13.23
N GLY A 117 7.04 -0.28 -12.69
CA GLY A 117 7.95 -1.21 -13.35
C GLY A 117 7.96 -2.64 -12.78
N GLY A 118 7.10 -2.93 -11.79
CA GLY A 118 7.08 -4.21 -11.08
C GLY A 118 8.23 -4.36 -10.06
N PRO A 119 8.26 -5.50 -9.33
CA PRO A 119 9.22 -5.71 -8.24
C PRO A 119 10.70 -5.71 -8.69
N LYS A 120 10.95 -6.05 -9.96
CA LYS A 120 12.29 -6.09 -10.58
C LYS A 120 12.53 -4.89 -11.50
N TYR A 121 11.95 -3.74 -11.21
CA TYR A 121 12.09 -2.55 -12.02
C TYR A 121 13.55 -2.14 -12.29
N LYS A 122 13.77 -1.47 -13.43
CA LYS A 122 15.03 -0.81 -13.74
C LYS A 122 14.90 0.70 -13.50
N LYS A 123 15.82 1.31 -12.75
CA LYS A 123 15.76 2.74 -12.43
C LYS A 123 15.65 3.61 -13.68
N THR A 124 16.43 3.32 -14.70
CA THR A 124 16.41 4.06 -15.98
C THR A 124 15.04 4.02 -16.68
N LYS A 125 14.32 2.90 -16.59
CA LYS A 125 12.99 2.73 -17.21
C LYS A 125 11.88 3.43 -16.44
N THR A 126 12.05 3.59 -15.12
CA THR A 126 11.04 4.17 -14.23
C THR A 126 11.35 5.61 -13.83
N GLU A 127 12.45 6.20 -14.32
CA GLU A 127 12.90 7.55 -13.93
C GLU A 127 11.86 8.63 -14.24
N ARG A 128 11.32 8.63 -15.45
CA ARG A 128 10.31 9.61 -15.87
C ARG A 128 9.04 9.51 -15.00
N TYR A 129 8.61 8.29 -14.70
CA TYR A 129 7.45 8.06 -13.84
C TYR A 129 7.71 8.53 -12.41
N TYR A 130 8.84 8.13 -11.84
CA TYR A 130 9.27 8.53 -10.50
C TYR A 130 9.25 10.05 -10.34
N ARG A 131 9.87 10.80 -11.26
CA ARG A 131 9.88 12.27 -11.25
C ARG A 131 8.47 12.87 -11.31
N LYS A 132 7.57 12.31 -12.13
CA LYS A 132 6.19 12.76 -12.22
C LYS A 132 5.45 12.61 -10.89
N VAL A 133 5.60 11.46 -10.22
CA VAL A 133 4.96 11.22 -8.92
C VAL A 133 5.56 12.14 -7.86
N MET A 134 6.88 12.27 -7.77
CA MET A 134 7.54 13.15 -6.82
C MET A 134 7.12 14.62 -6.97
N ALA A 135 6.85 15.08 -8.19
CA ALA A 135 6.34 16.43 -8.44
C ALA A 135 4.88 16.66 -7.98
N LYS A 136 4.17 15.60 -7.59
CA LYS A 136 2.79 15.64 -7.07
C LYS A 136 2.70 15.41 -5.56
N MET A 137 3.81 15.05 -4.93
CA MET A 137 3.91 14.91 -3.48
C MET A 137 4.14 16.23 -2.78
#